data_c2d7df627efe56f1127df38b28c32f94
#
_entry.id   c2d7df627efe56f1127df38b28c32f94
#
_cell.length_a   1.000
_cell.length_b   1.000
_cell.length_c   1.000
_cell.angle_alpha   90.00
_cell.angle_beta   90.00
_cell.angle_gamma   90.00
#
_symmetry.space_group_name_H-M   'P 1'
#
loop_
_entity.id
_entity.type
_entity.pdbx_description
1 polymer ?
#
loop_
_entity_poly.entity_id
_entity_poly.type
_entity_poly.pdbx_seq_one_letter_code
_entity_poly.pdbx_strand_id
1 'polypeptide(L)'
;MSSFVNRVRLSFVLAVIAAAPYAAAAGPALARPTADRGPDCMLSAVTGAGARSLADREPITGSFPREVPATFRVSTAAAATFSATIPVYVHVITDGKAGAVTDLRIARQITALGKTYHGDFGGVDTGFRFQLAAVDRTVNKSWFRAGPGTAVEKQMKRALRAGGANALNVYTTTGAGFLGWATFPSDYAGAPLFDGVVVDFRTLPGGPYGSSYSLGYTLTHESGHWLGLYHTFEGGCGSVGDRVSDTPPEKTPTDGCPIGKNTCPAPGSDPIHNYMDYSYDSCYTKFTAGQAARMRSQWSFYRL
;
A
#
# COMPACT_ATOMS: atom_id res chain seq x y z
N MET A 1 -40.39 60.14 4.08
CA MET A 1 -40.81 58.74 4.17
C MET A 1 -39.64 57.97 4.80
N SER A 2 -39.72 57.69 6.11
CA SER A 2 -38.66 57.13 6.94
C SER A 2 -38.69 55.60 6.87
N SER A 3 -37.55 54.96 6.55
CA SER A 3 -37.38 53.54 6.69
C SER A 3 -36.66 53.21 7.99
N PHE A 4 -37.36 52.52 8.86
CA PHE A 4 -36.84 51.97 10.13
C PHE A 4 -35.93 50.80 9.86
N VAL A 5 -34.67 50.86 10.33
CA VAL A 5 -33.74 49.75 10.38
C VAL A 5 -33.81 49.15 11.79
N ASN A 6 -34.33 47.95 11.88
CA ASN A 6 -34.42 47.15 13.11
C ASN A 6 -33.07 46.48 13.38
N ARG A 7 -32.35 46.91 14.42
CA ARG A 7 -31.12 46.25 14.90
C ARG A 7 -31.49 45.26 16.00
N VAL A 8 -31.36 43.97 15.73
CA VAL A 8 -31.44 42.90 16.74
C VAL A 8 -30.09 42.84 17.47
N ARG A 9 -30.12 43.13 18.78
CA ARG A 9 -28.98 42.94 19.68
C ARG A 9 -29.00 41.48 20.17
N LEU A 10 -27.97 40.70 19.84
CA LEU A 10 -27.71 39.40 20.42
C LEU A 10 -26.94 39.62 21.73
N SER A 11 -27.55 39.29 22.88
CA SER A 11 -26.90 39.28 24.17
C SER A 11 -26.22 37.90 24.37
N PHE A 12 -24.91 37.90 24.49
CA PHE A 12 -24.17 36.73 24.92
C PHE A 12 -24.22 36.60 26.44
N VAL A 13 -24.81 35.54 26.95
CA VAL A 13 -24.72 35.14 28.36
C VAL A 13 -23.46 34.28 28.53
N LEU A 14 -22.50 34.82 29.28
CA LEU A 14 -21.28 34.06 29.67
C LEU A 14 -21.64 33.19 30.88
N ALA A 15 -21.71 31.90 30.71
CA ALA A 15 -21.80 30.93 31.82
C ALA A 15 -20.39 30.62 32.35
N VAL A 16 -20.10 31.09 33.55
CA VAL A 16 -18.89 30.72 34.29
C VAL A 16 -19.10 29.37 34.95
N ILE A 17 -18.41 28.33 34.46
CA ILE A 17 -18.40 27.04 35.10
C ILE A 17 -17.22 27.01 36.09
N ALA A 18 -17.56 26.98 37.38
CA ALA A 18 -16.60 26.79 38.47
C ALA A 18 -16.07 25.35 38.47
N ALA A 19 -14.78 25.16 38.29
CA ALA A 19 -14.11 23.88 38.45
C ALA A 19 -13.87 23.58 39.95
N ALA A 20 -14.48 22.52 40.44
CA ALA A 20 -14.17 21.98 41.78
C ALA A 20 -12.91 21.08 41.69
N PRO A 21 -12.02 21.11 42.69
CA PRO A 21 -10.82 20.24 42.70
C PRO A 21 -11.22 18.81 43.04
N TYR A 22 -10.92 17.88 42.15
CA TYR A 22 -11.01 16.45 42.41
C TYR A 22 -9.80 16.02 43.25
N ALA A 23 -10.04 15.61 44.50
CA ALA A 23 -9.06 14.96 45.31
C ALA A 23 -8.82 13.52 44.80
N ALA A 24 -7.59 13.23 44.36
CA ALA A 24 -7.20 11.88 43.97
C ALA A 24 -7.06 11.00 45.23
N ALA A 25 -7.98 10.07 45.40
CA ALA A 25 -7.83 8.99 46.36
C ALA A 25 -6.83 7.95 45.80
N ALA A 26 -5.73 7.74 46.53
CA ALA A 26 -4.78 6.67 46.22
C ALA A 26 -5.45 5.31 46.48
N GLY A 27 -5.75 4.56 45.41
CA GLY A 27 -6.17 3.17 45.46
C GLY A 27 -4.97 2.25 45.79
N PRO A 28 -5.23 1.06 46.36
CA PRO A 28 -4.20 0.13 46.80
C PRO A 28 -3.41 -0.40 45.60
N ALA A 29 -2.07 -0.46 45.76
CA ALA A 29 -1.13 -1.01 44.79
C ALA A 29 -1.51 -2.49 44.47
N LEU A 30 -1.93 -2.75 43.24
CA LEU A 30 -2.10 -4.10 42.75
C LEU A 30 -0.72 -4.75 42.60
N ALA A 31 -0.52 -5.84 43.35
CA ALA A 31 0.67 -6.67 43.25
C ALA A 31 0.89 -7.15 41.82
N ARG A 32 2.13 -7.04 41.31
CA ARG A 32 2.57 -7.65 40.06
C ARG A 32 2.27 -9.16 40.11
N PRO A 33 1.63 -9.74 39.10
CA PRO A 33 1.60 -11.20 38.98
C PRO A 33 3.03 -11.69 38.71
N THR A 34 3.51 -12.59 39.54
CA THR A 34 4.68 -13.44 39.26
C THR A 34 4.42 -14.20 37.98
N ALA A 35 5.39 -14.21 37.09
CA ALA A 35 5.35 -14.99 35.87
C ALA A 35 5.23 -16.48 36.22
N ASP A 36 4.01 -16.98 36.22
CA ASP A 36 3.72 -18.41 36.19
C ASP A 36 3.97 -18.88 34.77
N ARG A 37 4.98 -19.74 34.59
CA ARG A 37 5.18 -20.47 33.34
C ARG A 37 4.06 -21.48 33.23
N GLY A 38 2.95 -21.05 32.64
CA GLY A 38 1.94 -21.96 32.14
C GLY A 38 2.54 -22.86 31.06
N PRO A 39 1.99 -24.09 30.89
CA PRO A 39 2.53 -25.08 29.96
C PRO A 39 2.58 -24.48 28.54
N ASP A 40 3.68 -24.78 27.84
CA ASP A 40 3.89 -24.48 26.44
C ASP A 40 2.59 -24.57 25.66
N CYS A 41 1.99 -23.43 25.34
CA CYS A 41 1.06 -23.35 24.24
C CYS A 41 1.91 -23.68 23.00
N MET A 42 2.04 -24.97 22.71
CA MET A 42 2.36 -25.39 21.38
C MET A 42 1.39 -24.65 20.47
N LEU A 43 1.88 -23.66 19.74
CA LEU A 43 1.23 -23.21 18.54
C LEU A 43 1.02 -24.50 17.72
N SER A 44 -0.17 -25.06 17.86
CA SER A 44 -0.67 -26.00 16.87
C SER A 44 -0.50 -25.28 15.55
N ALA A 45 0.44 -25.72 14.76
CA ALA A 45 0.60 -25.29 13.41
C ALA A 45 -0.82 -25.26 12.82
N VAL A 46 -1.33 -24.07 12.55
CA VAL A 46 -2.48 -23.90 11.67
C VAL A 46 -1.95 -24.33 10.30
N THR A 47 -1.96 -25.65 10.09
CA THR A 47 -1.74 -26.28 8.80
C THR A 47 -2.93 -25.89 7.92
N GLY A 48 -2.88 -24.67 7.34
CA GLY A 48 -3.97 -24.14 6.55
C GLY A 48 -3.67 -22.78 5.89
N ALA A 49 -2.76 -22.00 6.44
CA ALA A 49 -2.19 -20.83 5.81
C ALA A 49 -0.69 -20.94 5.94
N GLY A 50 -0.08 -21.86 5.20
CA GLY A 50 1.36 -22.05 5.16
C GLY A 50 2.05 -20.72 4.94
N ALA A 51 3.11 -20.45 5.69
CA ALA A 51 3.99 -19.32 5.42
C ALA A 51 4.25 -19.32 3.91
N ARG A 52 3.77 -18.30 3.20
CA ARG A 52 3.98 -18.19 1.77
C ARG A 52 5.48 -18.04 1.56
N SER A 53 6.03 -18.84 0.67
CA SER A 53 7.43 -18.70 0.29
C SER A 53 7.66 -17.34 -0.35
N LEU A 54 8.89 -16.86 -0.40
CA LEU A 54 9.24 -15.62 -1.10
C LEU A 54 8.76 -15.65 -2.57
N ALA A 55 8.79 -16.85 -3.20
CA ALA A 55 8.30 -17.05 -4.57
C ALA A 55 6.78 -16.85 -4.73
N ASP A 56 6.00 -16.90 -3.64
CA ASP A 56 4.54 -16.79 -3.67
C ASP A 56 4.06 -15.33 -3.43
N ARG A 57 4.97 -14.37 -3.33
CA ARG A 57 4.58 -12.98 -3.01
C ARG A 57 4.06 -12.24 -4.22
N GLU A 58 4.76 -12.36 -5.35
CA GLU A 58 4.28 -11.88 -6.65
C GLU A 58 4.93 -12.69 -7.79
N PRO A 59 4.32 -12.70 -8.99
CA PRO A 59 4.88 -13.39 -10.13
C PRO A 59 6.12 -12.67 -10.64
N ILE A 60 7.18 -13.43 -10.91
CA ILE A 60 8.35 -12.91 -11.63
C ILE A 60 7.94 -12.66 -13.07
N THR A 61 7.64 -11.42 -13.42
CA THR A 61 7.39 -11.01 -14.79
C THR A 61 8.73 -10.74 -15.47
N GLY A 62 9.12 -11.60 -16.41
CA GLY A 62 10.45 -11.60 -17.03
C GLY A 62 10.77 -10.43 -17.97
N SER A 63 10.00 -9.35 -17.99
CA SER A 63 10.28 -8.17 -18.79
C SER A 63 10.30 -6.93 -17.91
N PHE A 64 11.46 -6.28 -17.90
CA PHE A 64 11.56 -4.96 -17.25
C PHE A 64 10.70 -3.94 -18.00
N PRO A 65 9.97 -3.07 -17.28
CA PRO A 65 9.22 -2.00 -17.90
C PRO A 65 10.16 -1.02 -18.63
N ARG A 66 9.59 -0.32 -19.61
CA ARG A 66 10.36 0.69 -20.33
C ARG A 66 10.69 1.85 -19.41
N GLU A 67 11.96 2.23 -19.40
CA GLU A 67 12.41 3.43 -18.71
C GLU A 67 11.90 4.70 -19.39
N VAL A 68 11.67 5.72 -18.59
CA VAL A 68 11.45 7.08 -19.10
C VAL A 68 12.69 7.51 -19.87
N PRO A 69 12.54 8.04 -21.10
CA PRO A 69 13.69 8.48 -21.88
C PRO A 69 14.60 9.43 -21.09
N ALA A 70 15.93 9.26 -21.22
CA ALA A 70 16.90 10.07 -20.50
C ALA A 70 16.80 11.59 -20.82
N THR A 71 16.15 11.95 -21.92
CA THR A 71 15.86 13.33 -22.31
C THR A 71 14.66 13.93 -21.58
N PHE A 72 13.75 13.09 -21.04
CA PHE A 72 12.61 13.58 -20.26
C PHE A 72 13.09 14.08 -18.89
N ARG A 73 12.70 15.27 -18.52
CA ARG A 73 13.01 15.86 -17.22
C ARG A 73 11.75 16.51 -16.64
N VAL A 74 11.44 16.17 -15.42
CA VAL A 74 10.52 16.97 -14.59
C VAL A 74 11.32 18.18 -14.10
N SER A 75 10.82 19.40 -14.31
CA SER A 75 11.53 20.58 -13.82
C SER A 75 11.65 20.55 -12.28
N THR A 76 12.73 21.13 -11.75
CA THR A 76 12.95 21.19 -10.29
C THR A 76 11.81 21.91 -9.57
N ALA A 77 11.24 22.95 -10.17
CA ALA A 77 10.07 23.64 -9.61
C ALA A 77 8.84 22.74 -9.58
N ALA A 78 8.55 22.01 -10.67
CA ALA A 78 7.44 21.06 -10.71
C ALA A 78 7.65 19.87 -9.74
N ALA A 79 8.90 19.43 -9.55
CA ALA A 79 9.23 18.39 -8.59
C ALA A 79 9.04 18.84 -7.13
N ALA A 80 9.35 20.10 -6.82
CA ALA A 80 9.21 20.66 -5.47
C ALA A 80 7.76 20.88 -5.04
N THR A 81 6.85 21.11 -6.01
CA THR A 81 5.42 21.36 -5.76
C THR A 81 4.53 20.20 -6.20
N PHE A 82 5.13 19.04 -6.51
CA PHE A 82 4.37 17.91 -7.03
C PHE A 82 3.30 17.44 -6.05
N SER A 83 2.07 17.39 -6.54
CA SER A 83 0.94 16.73 -5.88
C SER A 83 0.04 16.13 -6.95
N ALA A 84 -0.32 14.86 -6.78
CA ALA A 84 -1.25 14.17 -7.66
C ALA A 84 -2.28 13.39 -6.85
N THR A 85 -3.56 13.64 -7.10
CA THR A 85 -4.65 12.84 -6.53
C THR A 85 -5.05 11.76 -7.51
N ILE A 86 -4.90 10.51 -7.10
CA ILE A 86 -5.19 9.31 -7.89
C ILE A 86 -6.59 8.82 -7.52
N PRO A 87 -7.56 8.82 -8.46
CA PRO A 87 -8.84 8.17 -8.24
C PRO A 87 -8.65 6.65 -8.20
N VAL A 88 -9.16 6.01 -7.14
CA VAL A 88 -9.04 4.56 -6.91
C VAL A 88 -10.40 3.90 -7.14
N TYR A 89 -10.46 2.94 -8.05
CA TYR A 89 -11.62 2.09 -8.29
C TYR A 89 -11.33 0.72 -7.69
N VAL A 90 -12.18 0.27 -6.77
CA VAL A 90 -12.01 -1.03 -6.09
C VAL A 90 -13.05 -2.01 -6.61
N HIS A 91 -12.57 -3.08 -7.21
CA HIS A 91 -13.37 -4.18 -7.76
C HIS A 91 -13.29 -5.37 -6.82
N VAL A 92 -14.36 -5.63 -6.07
CA VAL A 92 -14.45 -6.76 -5.13
C VAL A 92 -14.98 -7.97 -5.87
N ILE A 93 -14.12 -8.96 -6.13
CA ILE A 93 -14.49 -10.20 -6.81
C ILE A 93 -14.66 -11.31 -5.78
N THR A 94 -15.75 -12.07 -5.89
CA THR A 94 -16.07 -13.18 -4.99
C THR A 94 -16.45 -14.44 -5.77
N ASP A 95 -16.41 -15.58 -5.09
CA ASP A 95 -16.98 -16.83 -5.64
C ASP A 95 -18.39 -17.10 -5.12
N GLY A 96 -19.00 -16.16 -4.40
CA GLY A 96 -20.29 -16.27 -3.73
C GLY A 96 -20.21 -16.83 -2.30
N LYS A 97 -19.01 -17.32 -1.87
CA LYS A 97 -18.76 -17.83 -0.52
C LYS A 97 -17.61 -17.09 0.16
N ALA A 98 -16.55 -16.83 -0.57
CA ALA A 98 -15.34 -16.15 -0.13
C ALA A 98 -15.07 -14.89 -0.96
N GLY A 99 -14.18 -14.01 -0.49
CA GLY A 99 -13.75 -12.79 -1.17
C GLY A 99 -14.57 -11.55 -0.81
N ALA A 100 -15.63 -11.67 -0.03
CA ALA A 100 -16.39 -10.50 0.40
C ALA A 100 -15.53 -9.58 1.27
N VAL A 101 -15.40 -8.31 0.84
CA VAL A 101 -14.70 -7.25 1.54
C VAL A 101 -15.70 -6.16 1.88
N THR A 102 -15.79 -5.79 3.17
CA THR A 102 -16.70 -4.73 3.63
C THR A 102 -16.21 -3.34 3.25
N ASP A 103 -17.12 -2.37 3.16
CA ASP A 103 -16.77 -0.96 2.90
C ASP A 103 -15.80 -0.41 3.94
N LEU A 104 -15.95 -0.82 5.21
CA LEU A 104 -15.03 -0.43 6.28
C LEU A 104 -13.61 -0.95 6.03
N ARG A 105 -13.44 -2.18 5.54
CA ARG A 105 -12.11 -2.72 5.19
C ARG A 105 -11.52 -1.99 3.99
N ILE A 106 -12.34 -1.64 2.99
CA ILE A 106 -11.90 -0.83 1.84
C ILE A 106 -11.46 0.54 2.32
N ALA A 107 -12.24 1.23 3.15
CA ALA A 107 -11.88 2.53 3.69
C ALA A 107 -10.55 2.48 4.50
N ARG A 108 -10.36 1.45 5.33
CA ARG A 108 -9.09 1.21 6.04
C ARG A 108 -7.93 0.97 5.07
N GLN A 109 -8.16 0.26 3.98
CA GLN A 109 -7.14 0.02 2.95
C GLN A 109 -6.72 1.33 2.25
N ILE A 110 -7.67 2.17 1.86
CA ILE A 110 -7.36 3.47 1.25
C ILE A 110 -6.63 4.38 2.26
N THR A 111 -7.03 4.34 3.53
CA THR A 111 -6.32 5.06 4.60
C THR A 111 -4.88 4.57 4.77
N ALA A 112 -4.65 3.26 4.79
CA ALA A 112 -3.30 2.68 4.89
C ALA A 112 -2.45 3.11 3.69
N LEU A 113 -2.99 2.99 2.47
CA LEU A 113 -2.33 3.42 1.25
C LEU A 113 -1.96 4.92 1.28
N GLY A 114 -2.88 5.77 1.71
CA GLY A 114 -2.62 7.20 1.85
C GLY A 114 -1.50 7.51 2.83
N LYS A 115 -1.49 6.87 3.99
CA LYS A 115 -0.47 7.06 5.03
C LYS A 115 0.92 6.61 4.60
N THR A 116 1.04 5.46 3.92
CA THR A 116 2.34 4.94 3.45
C THR A 116 2.97 5.87 2.42
N TYR A 117 2.18 6.41 1.49
CA TYR A 117 2.65 7.34 0.47
C TYR A 117 2.85 8.78 0.98
N HIS A 118 2.20 9.15 2.08
CA HIS A 118 2.44 10.41 2.76
C HIS A 118 3.70 10.38 3.65
N GLY A 119 4.21 9.18 3.98
CA GLY A 119 5.39 9.01 4.84
C GLY A 119 5.08 9.02 6.34
N ASP A 120 3.83 8.75 6.75
CA ASP A 120 3.39 8.80 8.16
C ASP A 120 4.14 7.81 9.07
N PHE A 121 4.71 6.74 8.50
CA PHE A 121 5.44 5.70 9.23
C PHE A 121 6.97 5.87 9.15
N GLY A 122 7.45 6.83 8.39
CA GLY A 122 8.85 7.11 8.07
C GLY A 122 9.05 7.32 6.56
N GLY A 123 10.24 7.75 6.14
CA GLY A 123 10.52 8.09 4.75
C GLY A 123 10.01 9.48 4.35
N VAL A 124 9.70 9.65 3.08
CA VAL A 124 9.32 10.95 2.52
C VAL A 124 7.85 10.99 2.11
N ASP A 125 7.27 12.19 2.10
CA ASP A 125 6.02 12.44 1.39
C ASP A 125 6.27 12.34 -0.12
N THR A 126 5.65 11.35 -0.75
CA THR A 126 5.81 11.11 -2.18
C THR A 126 5.06 12.14 -3.04
N GLY A 127 4.14 12.89 -2.46
CA GLY A 127 3.24 13.82 -3.18
C GLY A 127 2.04 13.14 -3.83
N PHE A 128 1.92 11.81 -3.77
CA PHE A 128 0.73 11.09 -4.23
C PHE A 128 -0.33 11.01 -3.14
N ARG A 129 -1.59 11.20 -3.54
CA ARG A 129 -2.78 11.08 -2.70
C ARG A 129 -3.75 10.13 -3.38
N PHE A 130 -4.47 9.33 -2.61
CA PHE A 130 -5.40 8.33 -3.12
C PHE A 130 -6.81 8.65 -2.65
N GLN A 131 -7.74 8.72 -3.59
CA GLN A 131 -9.13 9.01 -3.32
C GLN A 131 -10.02 7.89 -3.84
N LEU A 132 -10.80 7.25 -2.98
CA LEU A 132 -11.77 6.26 -3.41
C LEU A 132 -12.81 6.90 -4.34
N ALA A 133 -12.83 6.46 -5.59
CA ALA A 133 -13.76 6.95 -6.61
C ALA A 133 -15.02 6.08 -6.69
N ALA A 134 -14.87 4.76 -6.67
CA ALA A 134 -16.00 3.83 -6.70
C ALA A 134 -15.61 2.46 -6.14
N VAL A 135 -16.62 1.70 -5.76
CA VAL A 135 -16.53 0.27 -5.40
C VAL A 135 -17.60 -0.48 -6.15
N ASP A 136 -17.22 -1.54 -6.85
CA ASP A 136 -18.18 -2.53 -7.36
C ASP A 136 -17.94 -3.92 -6.78
N ARG A 137 -18.92 -4.80 -6.96
CA ARG A 137 -18.89 -6.16 -6.41
C ARG A 137 -19.41 -7.15 -7.43
N THR A 138 -18.57 -8.13 -7.77
CA THR A 138 -18.87 -9.13 -8.80
C THR A 138 -18.74 -10.54 -8.24
N VAL A 139 -19.80 -11.35 -8.40
CA VAL A 139 -19.75 -12.78 -8.11
C VAL A 139 -19.31 -13.51 -9.37
N ASN A 140 -18.05 -13.94 -9.42
CA ASN A 140 -17.50 -14.69 -10.54
C ASN A 140 -16.36 -15.60 -10.08
N LYS A 141 -16.59 -16.90 -10.02
CA LYS A 141 -15.62 -17.91 -9.55
C LYS A 141 -14.34 -17.95 -10.38
N SER A 142 -14.44 -17.76 -11.69
CA SER A 142 -13.26 -17.79 -12.57
C SER A 142 -12.39 -16.57 -12.34
N TRP A 143 -12.99 -15.39 -12.27
CA TRP A 143 -12.26 -14.15 -11.98
C TRP A 143 -11.66 -14.14 -10.58
N PHE A 144 -12.38 -14.70 -9.59
CA PHE A 144 -11.90 -14.79 -8.22
C PHE A 144 -10.61 -15.61 -8.07
N ARG A 145 -10.35 -16.52 -9.03
CA ARG A 145 -9.15 -17.39 -9.07
C ARG A 145 -8.22 -17.05 -10.23
N ALA A 146 -8.44 -15.90 -10.88
CA ALA A 146 -7.60 -15.48 -12.00
C ALA A 146 -6.14 -15.37 -11.56
N GLY A 147 -5.25 -15.95 -12.32
CA GLY A 147 -3.81 -15.82 -12.15
C GLY A 147 -3.22 -14.73 -13.03
N PRO A 148 -2.00 -14.28 -12.75
CA PRO A 148 -1.33 -13.22 -13.49
C PRO A 148 -1.09 -13.60 -14.95
N GLY A 149 -1.34 -12.65 -15.87
CA GLY A 149 -1.14 -12.81 -17.31
C GLY A 149 -2.18 -13.67 -18.03
N THR A 150 -3.12 -14.31 -17.31
CA THR A 150 -4.09 -15.24 -17.91
C THR A 150 -5.16 -14.54 -18.73
N ALA A 151 -5.79 -15.29 -19.63
CA ALA A 151 -6.95 -14.81 -20.38
C ALA A 151 -8.12 -14.43 -19.46
N VAL A 152 -8.27 -15.11 -18.33
CA VAL A 152 -9.29 -14.85 -17.31
C VAL A 152 -9.06 -13.50 -16.63
N GLU A 153 -7.81 -13.18 -16.24
CA GLU A 153 -7.47 -11.86 -15.71
C GLU A 153 -7.74 -10.75 -16.73
N LYS A 154 -7.33 -10.96 -17.99
CA LYS A 154 -7.59 -10.00 -19.07
C LYS A 154 -9.07 -9.77 -19.27
N GLN A 155 -9.90 -10.81 -19.19
CA GLN A 155 -11.35 -10.69 -19.27
C GLN A 155 -11.93 -9.90 -18.11
N MET A 156 -11.52 -10.18 -16.88
CA MET A 156 -11.91 -9.47 -15.66
C MET A 156 -11.59 -7.98 -15.77
N LYS A 157 -10.33 -7.66 -16.04
CA LYS A 157 -9.85 -6.28 -16.13
C LYS A 157 -10.55 -5.52 -17.25
N ARG A 158 -10.71 -6.13 -18.43
CA ARG A 158 -11.44 -5.52 -19.56
C ARG A 158 -12.89 -5.16 -19.22
N ALA A 159 -13.56 -5.98 -18.41
CA ALA A 159 -14.95 -5.78 -18.03
C ALA A 159 -15.14 -4.71 -16.95
N LEU A 160 -14.20 -4.58 -16.03
CA LEU A 160 -14.36 -3.78 -14.81
C LEU A 160 -13.56 -2.48 -14.81
N ARG A 161 -12.45 -2.41 -15.57
CA ARG A 161 -11.56 -1.25 -15.52
C ARG A 161 -12.30 0.06 -15.78
N ALA A 162 -12.03 1.06 -14.93
CA ALA A 162 -12.63 2.40 -14.99
C ALA A 162 -11.56 3.51 -14.99
N GLY A 163 -11.93 4.67 -15.51
CA GLY A 163 -11.06 5.85 -15.55
C GLY A 163 -9.98 5.84 -16.65
N GLY A 164 -9.13 6.84 -16.62
CA GLY A 164 -8.01 7.05 -17.55
C GLY A 164 -6.69 6.42 -17.10
N ALA A 165 -5.57 6.81 -17.70
CA ALA A 165 -4.22 6.36 -17.34
C ALA A 165 -3.85 6.69 -15.90
N ASN A 166 -4.41 7.77 -15.37
CA ASN A 166 -4.20 8.28 -14.01
C ASN A 166 -5.13 7.65 -12.95
N ALA A 167 -5.91 6.63 -13.29
CA ALA A 167 -6.84 5.96 -12.39
C ALA A 167 -6.31 4.58 -11.97
N LEU A 168 -6.13 4.37 -10.67
CA LEU A 168 -5.72 3.09 -10.10
C LEU A 168 -6.94 2.18 -9.97
N ASN A 169 -6.91 1.04 -10.66
CA ASN A 169 -7.90 -0.03 -10.53
C ASN A 169 -7.33 -1.13 -9.65
N VAL A 170 -8.03 -1.48 -8.57
CA VAL A 170 -7.64 -2.49 -7.58
C VAL A 170 -8.64 -3.63 -7.62
N TYR A 171 -8.18 -4.82 -7.94
CA TYR A 171 -9.00 -6.03 -8.02
C TYR A 171 -8.68 -6.92 -6.82
N THR A 172 -9.68 -7.21 -5.96
CA THR A 172 -9.49 -8.14 -4.84
C THR A 172 -9.93 -9.54 -5.25
N THR A 173 -9.00 -10.49 -5.20
CA THR A 173 -9.20 -11.91 -5.59
C THR A 173 -8.58 -12.85 -4.55
N THR A 174 -8.42 -14.15 -4.87
CA THR A 174 -7.64 -15.08 -4.02
C THR A 174 -6.12 -14.87 -4.15
N GLY A 175 -5.67 -13.95 -5.01
CA GLY A 175 -4.26 -13.79 -5.33
C GLY A 175 -3.64 -14.98 -6.08
N ALA A 176 -4.41 -15.99 -6.44
CA ALA A 176 -3.95 -17.20 -7.18
C ALA A 176 -2.65 -17.84 -6.63
N GLY A 177 -2.39 -17.70 -5.33
CA GLY A 177 -1.15 -18.14 -4.70
C GLY A 177 -0.22 -16.97 -4.33
N PHE A 178 -0.34 -15.82 -4.95
CA PHE A 178 0.44 -14.60 -4.68
C PHE A 178 -0.27 -13.66 -3.70
N LEU A 179 0.45 -12.74 -3.09
CA LEU A 179 -0.15 -11.67 -2.31
C LEU A 179 -0.76 -10.59 -3.21
N GLY A 180 -0.09 -10.29 -4.33
CA GLY A 180 -0.55 -9.34 -5.33
C GLY A 180 0.29 -9.37 -6.60
N TRP A 181 -0.07 -8.52 -7.55
CA TRP A 181 0.73 -8.15 -8.72
C TRP A 181 0.18 -6.88 -9.38
N ALA A 182 1.03 -6.20 -10.10
CA ALA A 182 0.71 -4.95 -10.78
C ALA A 182 1.15 -4.94 -12.24
N THR A 183 0.57 -4.04 -13.03
CA THR A 183 1.13 -3.59 -14.30
C THR A 183 2.04 -2.37 -14.08
N PHE A 184 3.05 -2.21 -14.91
CA PHE A 184 3.91 -1.04 -14.87
C PHE A 184 3.33 0.13 -15.71
N PRO A 185 3.74 1.39 -15.42
CA PRO A 185 3.22 2.55 -16.17
C PRO A 185 3.48 2.47 -17.68
N SER A 186 4.63 1.93 -18.09
CA SER A 186 5.01 1.78 -19.50
C SER A 186 4.12 0.82 -20.29
N ASP A 187 3.39 -0.06 -19.62
CA ASP A 187 2.54 -1.06 -20.25
C ASP A 187 1.19 -0.46 -20.68
N TYR A 188 0.82 0.67 -20.08
CA TYR A 188 -0.49 1.29 -20.28
C TYR A 188 -0.80 1.56 -21.74
N ALA A 189 0.11 2.16 -22.50
CA ALA A 189 -0.12 2.51 -23.90
C ALA A 189 -0.39 1.28 -24.79
N GLY A 190 0.22 0.14 -24.47
CA GLY A 190 0.05 -1.12 -25.22
C GLY A 190 -1.15 -1.93 -24.78
N ALA A 191 -1.59 -1.80 -23.54
CA ALA A 191 -2.65 -2.62 -22.97
C ALA A 191 -3.49 -1.86 -21.91
N PRO A 192 -4.14 -0.74 -22.27
CA PRO A 192 -4.81 0.13 -21.29
C PRO A 192 -5.93 -0.56 -20.52
N LEU A 193 -6.60 -1.54 -21.14
CA LEU A 193 -7.66 -2.31 -20.49
C LEU A 193 -7.13 -3.38 -19.52
N PHE A 194 -5.83 -3.61 -19.50
CA PHE A 194 -5.18 -4.57 -18.60
C PHE A 194 -4.50 -3.90 -17.41
N ASP A 195 -4.45 -2.56 -17.39
CA ASP A 195 -3.81 -1.78 -16.34
C ASP A 195 -4.48 -1.95 -14.98
N GLY A 196 -3.68 -1.97 -13.92
CA GLY A 196 -4.13 -2.00 -12.53
C GLY A 196 -3.41 -3.04 -11.68
N VAL A 197 -3.88 -3.14 -10.45
CA VAL A 197 -3.31 -3.94 -9.37
C VAL A 197 -4.29 -5.03 -8.95
N VAL A 198 -3.81 -6.25 -8.78
CA VAL A 198 -4.56 -7.35 -8.16
C VAL A 198 -3.97 -7.65 -6.81
N VAL A 199 -4.81 -7.81 -5.79
CA VAL A 199 -4.39 -8.20 -4.43
C VAL A 199 -5.21 -9.36 -3.90
N ASP A 200 -4.58 -10.20 -3.12
CA ASP A 200 -5.30 -11.19 -2.32
C ASP A 200 -6.19 -10.46 -1.30
N PHE A 201 -7.49 -10.68 -1.33
CA PHE A 201 -8.45 -10.01 -0.42
C PHE A 201 -8.12 -10.19 1.07
N ARG A 202 -7.30 -11.21 1.40
CA ARG A 202 -6.85 -11.51 2.76
C ARG A 202 -5.74 -10.58 3.23
N THR A 203 -5.04 -9.87 2.32
CA THR A 203 -3.98 -8.91 2.68
C THR A 203 -4.51 -7.54 3.08
N LEU A 204 -5.79 -7.27 2.87
CA LEU A 204 -6.40 -6.01 3.31
C LEU A 204 -6.44 -5.92 4.84
N PRO A 205 -6.43 -4.70 5.43
CA PRO A 205 -6.42 -4.49 6.88
C PRO A 205 -7.47 -5.31 7.62
N GLY A 206 -7.00 -6.03 8.66
CA GLY A 206 -7.85 -6.94 9.45
C GLY A 206 -8.10 -8.29 8.78
N GLY A 207 -7.33 -8.66 7.78
CA GLY A 207 -7.33 -9.98 7.17
C GLY A 207 -6.65 -11.04 8.04
N PRO A 208 -6.73 -12.31 7.62
CA PRO A 208 -6.28 -13.45 8.43
C PRO A 208 -4.75 -13.63 8.48
N TYR A 209 -3.97 -12.89 7.70
CA TYR A 209 -2.51 -12.97 7.72
C TYR A 209 -1.85 -12.12 8.82
N GLY A 210 -2.64 -11.45 9.67
CA GLY A 210 -2.17 -10.68 10.81
C GLY A 210 -1.20 -9.55 10.41
N SER A 211 -0.23 -9.27 11.29
CA SER A 211 0.78 -8.24 11.08
C SER A 211 1.83 -8.59 10.01
N SER A 212 1.85 -9.85 9.56
CA SER A 212 2.76 -10.25 8.49
C SER A 212 2.35 -9.72 7.13
N TYR A 213 1.04 -9.80 6.78
CA TYR A 213 0.57 -9.42 5.44
C TYR A 213 -0.87 -8.87 5.41
N SER A 214 -1.42 -8.40 6.52
CA SER A 214 -2.80 -7.85 6.56
C SER A 214 -2.88 -6.49 7.24
N LEU A 215 -1.82 -5.68 7.12
CA LEU A 215 -1.89 -4.25 7.43
C LEU A 215 -2.25 -3.41 6.19
N GLY A 216 -2.34 -4.05 5.02
CA GLY A 216 -2.70 -3.43 3.76
C GLY A 216 -1.52 -2.97 2.92
N TYR A 217 -0.30 -3.34 3.29
CA TYR A 217 0.90 -2.86 2.60
C TYR A 217 1.23 -3.65 1.33
N THR A 218 0.59 -4.80 1.11
CA THR A 218 0.59 -5.41 -0.23
C THR A 218 0.09 -4.42 -1.28
N LEU A 219 -1.04 -3.71 -1.05
CA LEU A 219 -1.50 -2.71 -2.00
C LEU A 219 -0.53 -1.52 -2.13
N THR A 220 0.17 -1.14 -1.06
CA THR A 220 1.22 -0.12 -1.12
C THR A 220 2.36 -0.56 -2.05
N HIS A 221 2.84 -1.79 -1.90
CA HIS A 221 3.89 -2.42 -2.72
C HIS A 221 3.48 -2.46 -4.20
N GLU A 222 2.31 -3.04 -4.49
CA GLU A 222 1.82 -3.17 -5.87
C GLU A 222 1.55 -1.80 -6.53
N SER A 223 1.10 -0.81 -5.74
CA SER A 223 0.96 0.56 -6.24
C SER A 223 2.32 1.21 -6.52
N GLY A 224 3.39 0.80 -5.84
CA GLY A 224 4.77 1.18 -6.15
C GLY A 224 5.17 0.72 -7.55
N HIS A 225 4.90 -0.53 -7.91
CA HIS A 225 5.09 -1.04 -9.28
C HIS A 225 4.21 -0.32 -10.30
N TRP A 226 2.94 -0.10 -9.97
CA TRP A 226 2.03 0.65 -10.83
C TRP A 226 2.49 2.11 -11.07
N LEU A 227 3.29 2.66 -10.16
CA LEU A 227 3.97 3.96 -10.27
C LEU A 227 5.41 3.86 -10.79
N GLY A 228 5.93 2.66 -11.12
CA GLY A 228 7.19 2.44 -11.83
C GLY A 228 8.39 2.10 -10.95
N LEU A 229 8.20 1.72 -9.69
CA LEU A 229 9.26 1.20 -8.84
C LEU A 229 9.56 -0.28 -9.14
N TYR A 230 10.81 -0.67 -9.00
CA TYR A 230 11.28 -2.05 -8.96
C TYR A 230 11.42 -2.52 -7.52
N HIS A 231 11.65 -3.82 -7.32
CA HIS A 231 12.06 -4.32 -6.02
C HIS A 231 13.43 -3.80 -5.62
N THR A 232 13.68 -3.64 -4.33
CA THR A 232 14.97 -3.23 -3.79
C THR A 232 16.10 -4.21 -4.11
N PHE A 233 15.75 -5.50 -4.26
CA PHE A 233 16.70 -6.58 -4.63
C PHE A 233 16.84 -6.79 -6.15
N GLU A 234 16.21 -5.93 -6.96
CA GLU A 234 16.33 -6.01 -8.41
C GLU A 234 17.77 -5.75 -8.85
N GLY A 235 18.29 -6.63 -9.73
CA GLY A 235 19.69 -6.55 -10.15
C GLY A 235 20.73 -6.95 -9.09
N GLY A 236 20.29 -7.34 -7.91
CA GLY A 236 21.14 -7.79 -6.81
C GLY A 236 22.18 -6.75 -6.40
N CYS A 237 23.44 -7.16 -6.22
CA CYS A 237 24.54 -6.27 -5.87
C CYS A 237 25.13 -5.51 -7.07
N GLY A 238 24.47 -5.54 -8.23
CA GLY A 238 24.92 -4.85 -9.44
C GLY A 238 24.74 -3.33 -9.37
N SER A 239 25.49 -2.61 -10.20
CA SER A 239 25.49 -1.15 -10.20
C SER A 239 24.21 -0.48 -10.69
N VAL A 240 23.35 -1.22 -11.40
CA VAL A 240 22.08 -0.68 -11.91
C VAL A 240 20.99 -0.80 -10.83
N GLY A 241 20.96 -1.90 -10.09
CA GLY A 241 20.01 -2.16 -9.00
C GLY A 241 18.56 -1.91 -9.42
N ASP A 242 17.78 -1.41 -8.47
CA ASP A 242 16.38 -0.98 -8.63
C ASP A 242 16.23 0.38 -9.36
N ARG A 243 17.32 0.92 -9.88
CA ARG A 243 17.42 2.22 -10.57
C ARG A 243 17.09 3.42 -9.68
N VAL A 244 17.33 3.29 -8.39
CA VAL A 244 17.16 4.33 -7.38
C VAL A 244 18.46 4.44 -6.57
N SER A 245 19.10 5.60 -6.62
CA SER A 245 20.45 5.75 -6.08
C SER A 245 20.55 5.83 -4.55
N ASP A 246 19.42 6.07 -3.87
CA ASP A 246 19.35 6.18 -2.41
C ASP A 246 18.73 4.94 -1.73
N THR A 247 18.52 3.86 -2.49
CA THR A 247 18.26 2.51 -1.99
C THR A 247 19.57 1.73 -1.98
N PRO A 248 20.04 1.24 -0.82
CA PRO A 248 21.20 0.34 -0.79
C PRO A 248 20.94 -0.92 -1.62
N PRO A 249 21.96 -1.47 -2.34
CA PRO A 249 21.81 -2.69 -3.10
C PRO A 249 21.55 -3.87 -2.19
N GLU A 250 20.65 -4.74 -2.61
CA GLU A 250 20.24 -5.95 -1.92
C GLU A 250 20.32 -7.14 -2.86
N LYS A 251 20.93 -8.26 -2.42
CA LYS A 251 21.14 -9.42 -3.27
C LYS A 251 19.93 -10.33 -3.36
N THR A 252 19.23 -10.48 -2.25
CA THR A 252 18.11 -11.42 -2.13
C THR A 252 16.97 -10.77 -1.35
N PRO A 253 15.71 -11.03 -1.73
CA PRO A 253 14.57 -10.49 -1.01
C PRO A 253 14.61 -10.83 0.47
N THR A 254 14.01 -9.96 1.28
CA THR A 254 13.88 -10.17 2.72
C THR A 254 12.67 -11.03 3.04
N ASP A 255 12.79 -11.90 4.03
CA ASP A 255 11.68 -12.57 4.70
C ASP A 255 11.61 -12.16 6.17
N GLY A 256 10.42 -11.86 6.67
CA GLY A 256 10.25 -11.41 8.05
C GLY A 256 10.72 -9.96 8.29
N CYS A 257 11.48 -9.76 9.36
CA CYS A 257 12.09 -8.47 9.72
C CYS A 257 13.49 -8.68 10.33
N PRO A 258 14.48 -9.17 9.56
CA PRO A 258 15.82 -9.51 10.05
C PRO A 258 16.69 -8.25 10.19
N ILE A 259 16.61 -7.59 11.34
CA ILE A 259 17.37 -6.38 11.62
C ILE A 259 18.88 -6.61 11.38
N GLY A 260 19.51 -5.71 10.62
CA GLY A 260 20.93 -5.78 10.29
C GLY A 260 21.27 -6.69 9.12
N LYS A 261 20.27 -7.22 8.36
CA LYS A 261 20.52 -7.93 7.11
C LYS A 261 21.39 -7.06 6.18
N ASN A 262 22.44 -7.67 5.63
CA ASN A 262 23.34 -7.01 4.68
C ASN A 262 23.91 -8.08 3.73
N THR A 263 23.37 -8.14 2.53
CA THR A 263 23.69 -9.18 1.55
C THR A 263 24.66 -8.72 0.46
N CYS A 264 24.96 -7.41 0.41
CA CYS A 264 25.89 -6.85 -0.58
C CYS A 264 27.12 -6.25 0.11
N PRO A 265 28.31 -6.31 -0.53
CA PRO A 265 29.54 -5.70 0.01
C PRO A 265 29.54 -4.16 -0.08
N ALA A 266 28.65 -3.57 -0.83
CA ALA A 266 28.53 -2.10 -0.93
C ALA A 266 28.05 -1.50 0.41
N PRO A 267 28.36 -0.22 0.71
CA PRO A 267 27.92 0.43 1.93
C PRO A 267 26.39 0.48 2.08
N GLY A 268 25.90 0.26 3.29
CA GLY A 268 24.48 0.26 3.66
C GLY A 268 23.96 -1.16 3.92
N SER A 269 23.09 -1.29 4.93
CA SER A 269 22.35 -2.53 5.17
C SER A 269 21.22 -2.66 4.15
N ASP A 270 20.77 -3.89 3.91
CA ASP A 270 19.62 -4.17 3.05
C ASP A 270 18.40 -3.34 3.50
N PRO A 271 17.63 -2.78 2.57
CA PRO A 271 16.55 -1.84 2.86
C PRO A 271 15.27 -2.54 3.36
N ILE A 272 15.37 -3.40 4.37
CA ILE A 272 14.30 -4.26 4.91
C ILE A 272 13.03 -3.50 5.34
N HIS A 273 13.13 -2.19 5.58
CA HIS A 273 11.99 -1.34 5.94
C HIS A 273 11.33 -0.64 4.75
N ASN A 274 11.82 -0.89 3.54
CA ASN A 274 11.30 -0.29 2.32
C ASN A 274 10.08 -1.07 1.81
N TYR A 275 9.03 -0.36 1.40
CA TYR A 275 7.82 -1.00 0.87
C TYR A 275 8.04 -1.83 -0.39
N MET A 276 9.17 -1.66 -1.10
CA MET A 276 9.51 -2.43 -2.30
C MET A 276 10.39 -3.65 -2.03
N ASP A 277 10.65 -4.02 -0.78
CA ASP A 277 11.23 -5.30 -0.37
C ASP A 277 10.11 -6.32 -0.06
N TYR A 278 10.49 -7.53 0.37
CA TYR A 278 9.57 -8.63 0.72
C TYR A 278 9.47 -8.90 2.23
N SER A 279 9.69 -7.89 3.04
CA SER A 279 9.52 -7.96 4.50
C SER A 279 8.06 -8.19 4.91
N TYR A 280 7.82 -8.44 6.20
CA TYR A 280 6.46 -8.40 6.74
C TYR A 280 5.92 -6.97 6.77
N ASP A 281 4.61 -6.80 6.67
CA ASP A 281 3.94 -5.50 6.77
C ASP A 281 4.39 -4.75 8.03
N SER A 282 4.54 -5.44 9.17
CA SER A 282 4.98 -4.83 10.44
C SER A 282 6.43 -4.31 10.43
N CYS A 283 7.23 -4.68 9.43
CA CYS A 283 8.60 -4.23 9.24
C CYS A 283 8.70 -2.98 8.36
N TYR A 284 7.76 -2.79 7.47
CA TYR A 284 7.76 -1.70 6.51
C TYR A 284 7.48 -0.34 7.13
N THR A 285 8.20 0.69 6.67
CA THR A 285 7.99 2.07 7.14
C THR A 285 8.10 3.13 6.05
N LYS A 286 8.78 2.86 4.91
CA LYS A 286 9.19 3.98 4.05
C LYS A 286 9.31 3.69 2.56
N PHE A 287 9.11 4.78 1.79
CA PHE A 287 9.75 5.04 0.52
C PHE A 287 10.90 6.03 0.68
N THR A 288 11.91 5.97 -0.20
CA THR A 288 13.02 6.92 -0.24
C THR A 288 12.70 8.16 -1.10
N ALA A 289 13.54 9.20 -0.99
CA ALA A 289 13.40 10.40 -1.82
C ALA A 289 13.62 10.08 -3.32
N GLY A 290 14.56 9.20 -3.62
CA GLY A 290 14.82 8.73 -4.99
C GLY A 290 13.65 7.93 -5.55
N GLN A 291 13.03 7.06 -4.75
CA GLN A 291 11.82 6.34 -5.14
C GLN A 291 10.66 7.30 -5.44
N ALA A 292 10.45 8.31 -4.59
CA ALA A 292 9.45 9.34 -4.83
C ALA A 292 9.72 10.11 -6.13
N ALA A 293 10.96 10.50 -6.39
CA ALA A 293 11.35 11.16 -7.63
C ALA A 293 11.13 10.27 -8.86
N ARG A 294 11.47 8.98 -8.77
CA ARG A 294 11.22 8.00 -9.83
C ARG A 294 9.73 7.86 -10.12
N MET A 295 8.91 7.66 -9.10
CA MET A 295 7.45 7.58 -9.26
C MET A 295 6.87 8.81 -9.94
N ARG A 296 7.29 10.01 -9.55
CA ARG A 296 6.85 11.28 -10.16
C ARG A 296 7.24 11.38 -11.64
N SER A 297 8.45 10.94 -12.00
CA SER A 297 8.93 10.92 -13.39
C SER A 297 8.13 9.94 -14.24
N GLN A 298 7.91 8.71 -13.75
CA GLN A 298 7.13 7.67 -14.43
C GLN A 298 5.66 8.11 -14.62
N TRP A 299 5.07 8.69 -13.57
CA TRP A 299 3.72 9.26 -13.60
C TRP A 299 3.59 10.35 -14.66
N SER A 300 4.50 11.33 -14.63
CA SER A 300 4.41 12.48 -15.54
C SER A 300 4.61 12.09 -17.01
N PHE A 301 5.30 10.98 -17.28
CA PHE A 301 5.55 10.52 -18.64
C PHE A 301 4.49 9.56 -19.18
N TYR A 302 4.00 8.65 -18.34
CA TYR A 302 3.13 7.56 -18.80
C TYR A 302 1.65 7.70 -18.39
N ARG A 303 1.33 8.53 -17.40
CA ARG A 303 -0.02 8.59 -16.82
C ARG A 303 -0.69 9.96 -16.90
N LEU A 304 0.01 10.99 -17.37
CA LEU A 304 -0.52 12.30 -17.74
C LEU A 304 -0.51 12.48 -19.28
#